data_163f2a9f6a846e9396ea78b9320ac3aa
#
_entry.id   163f2a9f6a846e9396ea78b9320ac3aa
#
_cell.length_a   1.000
_cell.length_b   1.000
_cell.length_c   1.000
_cell.angle_alpha   90.00
_cell.angle_beta   90.00
_cell.angle_gamma   90.00
#
_symmetry.space_group_name_H-M   'P 1'
#
loop_
_entity.id
_entity.type
_entity.pdbx_description
1 polymer ?
#
loop_
_entity_poly.entity_id
_entity_poly.type
_entity_poly.pdbx_seq_one_letter_code
_entity_poly.pdbx_strand_id
1 'polypeptide(L)'
;MELFNKVLHFIYQKLTNPHHIKVGDIVRYKGIELRVMRINAVDNSAILSEWHSCECVPLRKLKLVKSIKPSDFKPGDMVKVNDVTYGEMDTYNFDWSFVMDTIIESGKEVEVIRVESRPGDGQIAVVNWQGLWVPFMTYHLELVIDYDII
;
A
#
# COMPACT_ATOMS: atom_id res chain seq x y z
N MET A 1 -19.07 8.98 27.70
CA MET A 1 -19.41 8.66 26.30
C MET A 1 -18.17 8.38 25.44
N GLU A 2 -17.16 9.23 25.45
CA GLU A 2 -15.92 8.99 24.67
C GLU A 2 -15.18 7.72 25.08
N LEU A 3 -15.04 7.46 26.40
CA LEU A 3 -14.38 6.26 26.89
C LEU A 3 -15.13 5.00 26.48
N PHE A 4 -16.45 5.01 26.55
CA PHE A 4 -17.29 3.90 26.14
C PHE A 4 -17.13 3.60 24.64
N ASN A 5 -17.11 4.64 23.81
CA ASN A 5 -16.91 4.47 22.36
C ASN A 5 -15.51 3.95 22.03
N LYS A 6 -14.47 4.38 22.75
CA LYS A 6 -13.11 3.86 22.60
C LYS A 6 -13.01 2.39 22.98
N VAL A 7 -13.67 1.96 24.05
CA VAL A 7 -13.70 0.56 24.48
C VAL A 7 -14.41 -0.31 23.45
N LEU A 8 -15.57 0.13 22.93
CA LEU A 8 -16.29 -0.59 21.89
C LEU A 8 -15.47 -0.72 20.62
N HIS A 9 -14.80 0.35 20.21
CA HIS A 9 -13.92 0.33 19.04
C HIS A 9 -12.76 -0.66 19.23
N PHE A 10 -12.13 -0.66 20.41
CA PHE A 10 -11.05 -1.59 20.73
C PHE A 10 -11.52 -3.05 20.63
N ILE A 11 -12.69 -3.37 21.18
CA ILE A 11 -13.26 -4.72 21.13
C ILE A 11 -13.55 -5.10 19.69
N TYR A 12 -14.15 -4.19 18.91
CA TYR A 12 -14.45 -4.41 17.48
C TYR A 12 -13.19 -4.74 16.70
N GLN A 13 -12.12 -3.95 16.88
CA GLN A 13 -10.85 -4.18 16.19
C GLN A 13 -10.22 -5.52 16.60
N LYS A 14 -10.27 -5.87 17.89
CA LYS A 14 -9.71 -7.14 18.38
C LYS A 14 -10.43 -8.35 17.78
N LEU A 15 -11.74 -8.26 17.55
CA LEU A 15 -12.54 -9.35 16.99
C LEU A 15 -12.43 -9.43 15.47
N THR A 16 -12.31 -8.29 14.79
CA THR A 16 -12.38 -8.20 13.33
C THR A 16 -11.03 -8.02 12.66
N ASN A 17 -10.02 -7.53 13.39
CA ASN A 17 -8.65 -7.40 12.91
C ASN A 17 -7.65 -7.75 14.01
N PRO A 18 -7.62 -9.03 14.47
CA PRO A 18 -6.80 -9.44 15.61
C PRO A 18 -5.30 -9.33 15.36
N HIS A 19 -4.86 -9.34 14.11
CA HIS A 19 -3.45 -9.30 13.73
C HIS A 19 -2.98 -7.90 13.29
N HIS A 20 -3.82 -6.88 13.47
CA HIS A 20 -3.50 -5.49 13.09
C HIS A 20 -3.04 -5.37 11.64
N ILE A 21 -3.74 -6.04 10.73
CA ILE A 21 -3.43 -6.01 9.31
C ILE A 21 -3.70 -4.62 8.74
N LYS A 22 -2.79 -4.14 7.90
CA LYS A 22 -2.88 -2.83 7.25
C LYS A 22 -2.56 -2.94 5.77
N VAL A 23 -2.91 -1.91 5.02
CA VAL A 23 -2.62 -1.82 3.58
C VAL A 23 -1.11 -1.96 3.35
N GLY A 24 -0.75 -2.78 2.37
CA GLY A 24 0.64 -3.10 2.04
C GLY A 24 1.15 -4.38 2.68
N ASP A 25 0.50 -4.90 3.70
CA ASP A 25 0.90 -6.16 4.35
C ASP A 25 0.74 -7.34 3.40
N ILE A 26 1.62 -8.34 3.59
CA ILE A 26 1.48 -9.63 2.90
C ILE A 26 0.74 -10.58 3.84
N VAL A 27 -0.32 -11.17 3.32
CA VAL A 27 -1.19 -12.08 4.06
C VAL A 27 -1.36 -13.39 3.29
N ARG A 28 -1.76 -14.44 4.00
CA ARG A 28 -2.12 -15.71 3.39
C ARG A 28 -3.63 -15.91 3.45
N TYR A 29 -4.20 -16.21 2.29
CA TYR A 29 -5.61 -16.52 2.15
C TYR A 29 -5.78 -17.70 1.22
N LYS A 30 -6.47 -18.75 1.69
CA LYS A 30 -6.66 -20.00 0.93
C LYS A 30 -5.35 -20.57 0.37
N GLY A 31 -4.30 -20.52 1.19
CA GLY A 31 -2.98 -21.08 0.84
C GLY A 31 -2.14 -20.21 -0.09
N ILE A 32 -2.59 -19.02 -0.46
CA ILE A 32 -1.90 -18.12 -1.38
C ILE A 32 -1.46 -16.87 -0.62
N GLU A 33 -0.22 -16.44 -0.83
CA GLU A 33 0.29 -15.18 -0.29
C GLU A 33 -0.10 -14.03 -1.21
N LEU A 34 -0.74 -13.01 -0.65
CA LEU A 34 -1.30 -11.88 -1.36
C LEU A 34 -1.02 -10.59 -0.59
N ARG A 35 -0.95 -9.48 -1.32
CA ARG A 35 -0.81 -8.16 -0.70
C ARG A 35 -2.18 -7.56 -0.41
N VAL A 36 -2.31 -6.92 0.74
CA VAL A 36 -3.50 -6.14 1.07
C VAL A 36 -3.43 -4.82 0.33
N MET A 37 -4.34 -4.63 -0.63
CA MET A 37 -4.35 -3.45 -1.50
C MET A 37 -5.22 -2.33 -0.94
N ARG A 38 -6.31 -2.70 -0.29
CA ARG A 38 -7.25 -1.73 0.27
C ARG A 38 -7.99 -2.35 1.45
N ILE A 39 -8.31 -1.53 2.44
CA ILE A 39 -9.12 -1.94 3.59
C ILE A 39 -10.37 -1.07 3.68
N ASN A 40 -11.53 -1.72 3.79
CA ASN A 40 -12.77 -1.05 4.13
C ASN A 40 -12.89 -1.00 5.66
N ALA A 41 -12.76 0.20 6.22
CA ALA A 41 -12.78 0.39 7.67
C ALA A 41 -14.16 0.17 8.30
N VAL A 42 -15.24 0.20 7.51
CA VAL A 42 -16.59 0.02 8.03
C VAL A 42 -16.82 -1.42 8.51
N ASP A 43 -16.38 -2.39 7.74
CA ASP A 43 -16.57 -3.82 8.05
C ASP A 43 -15.26 -4.60 8.26
N ASN A 44 -14.11 -3.90 8.25
CA ASN A 44 -12.78 -4.51 8.34
C ASN A 44 -12.60 -5.67 7.36
N SER A 45 -12.84 -5.39 6.10
CA SER A 45 -12.58 -6.29 4.99
C SER A 45 -11.48 -5.72 4.08
N ALA A 46 -10.82 -6.60 3.34
CA ALA A 46 -9.70 -6.23 2.48
C ALA A 46 -9.91 -6.66 1.03
N ILE A 47 -9.41 -5.84 0.12
CA ILE A 47 -9.21 -6.23 -1.28
C ILE A 47 -7.76 -6.69 -1.40
N LEU A 48 -7.56 -7.89 -1.96
CA LEU A 48 -6.26 -8.53 -2.08
C LEU A 48 -5.78 -8.50 -3.53
N SER A 49 -4.46 -8.41 -3.71
CA SER A 49 -3.84 -8.48 -5.04
C SER A 49 -4.08 -9.82 -5.70
N GLU A 50 -4.23 -9.82 -7.04
CA GLU A 50 -4.38 -11.03 -7.85
C GLU A 50 -5.59 -11.90 -7.48
N TRP A 51 -6.49 -11.41 -6.64
CA TRP A 51 -7.72 -12.10 -6.32
C TRP A 51 -8.78 -11.73 -7.34
N HIS A 52 -9.19 -12.70 -8.14
CA HIS A 52 -10.05 -12.48 -9.31
C HIS A 52 -11.49 -12.13 -8.99
N SER A 53 -11.94 -12.32 -7.76
CA SER A 53 -13.25 -11.85 -7.34
C SER A 53 -13.10 -10.48 -6.69
N CYS A 54 -14.01 -9.56 -7.02
CA CYS A 54 -14.06 -8.25 -6.36
C CYS A 54 -14.58 -8.36 -4.91
N GLU A 55 -14.55 -9.55 -4.33
CA GLU A 55 -15.01 -9.76 -2.96
C GLU A 55 -14.02 -9.19 -1.96
N CYS A 56 -14.57 -8.44 -1.01
CA CYS A 56 -13.83 -8.04 0.16
C CYS A 56 -13.71 -9.22 1.11
N VAL A 57 -12.49 -9.55 1.51
CA VAL A 57 -12.21 -10.65 2.43
C VAL A 57 -12.15 -10.10 3.86
N PRO A 58 -12.92 -10.63 4.82
CA PRO A 58 -12.79 -10.20 6.22
C PRO A 58 -11.36 -10.36 6.73
N LEU A 59 -10.83 -9.32 7.38
CA LEU A 59 -9.45 -9.34 7.89
C LEU A 59 -9.20 -10.49 8.87
N ARG A 60 -10.21 -10.89 9.65
CA ARG A 60 -10.10 -12.02 10.60
C ARG A 60 -9.78 -13.36 9.92
N LYS A 61 -10.07 -13.49 8.62
CA LYS A 61 -9.79 -14.71 7.85
C LYS A 61 -8.40 -14.73 7.25
N LEU A 62 -7.65 -13.65 7.39
CA LEU A 62 -6.32 -13.51 6.82
C LEU A 62 -5.26 -13.85 7.86
N LYS A 63 -4.21 -14.53 7.41
CA LYS A 63 -3.03 -14.79 8.23
C LYS A 63 -1.93 -13.83 7.82
N LEU A 64 -1.42 -13.04 8.77
CA LEU A 64 -0.33 -12.11 8.50
C LEU A 64 0.95 -12.89 8.25
N VAL A 65 1.59 -12.64 7.10
CA VAL A 65 2.88 -13.23 6.73
C VAL A 65 4.01 -12.23 6.95
N LYS A 66 3.84 -11.01 6.46
CA LYS A 66 4.85 -9.95 6.58
C LYS A 66 4.16 -8.60 6.70
N SER A 67 4.52 -7.87 7.75
CA SER A 67 4.05 -6.49 7.94
C SER A 67 5.01 -5.52 7.26
N ILE A 68 4.45 -4.58 6.52
CA ILE A 68 5.22 -3.52 5.87
C ILE A 68 5.25 -2.32 6.81
N LYS A 69 6.46 -1.84 7.12
CA LYS A 69 6.59 -0.61 7.91
C LYS A 69 6.16 0.58 7.06
N PRO A 70 5.41 1.54 7.65
CA PRO A 70 5.16 2.79 6.96
C PRO A 70 6.48 3.43 6.57
N SER A 71 6.60 3.84 5.31
CA SER A 71 7.80 4.53 4.83
C SER A 71 7.66 6.01 5.11
N ASP A 72 8.65 6.60 5.78
CA ASP A 72 8.68 8.02 6.09
C ASP A 72 9.27 8.81 4.93
N PHE A 73 8.66 8.67 3.75
CA PHE A 73 9.08 9.46 2.59
C PHE A 73 8.72 10.93 2.78
N LYS A 74 9.60 11.79 2.29
CA LYS A 74 9.45 13.26 2.35
C LYS A 74 9.59 13.84 0.95
N PRO A 75 8.96 14.99 0.68
CA PRO A 75 9.23 15.72 -0.56
C PRO A 75 10.74 15.96 -0.74
N GLY A 76 11.23 15.73 -1.93
CA GLY A 76 12.65 15.82 -2.26
C GLY A 76 13.42 14.52 -2.16
N ASP A 77 12.88 13.49 -1.52
CA ASP A 77 13.53 12.18 -1.46
C ASP A 77 13.61 11.57 -2.87
N MET A 78 14.75 10.94 -3.15
CA MET A 78 14.92 10.14 -4.37
C MET A 78 14.54 8.70 -4.08
N VAL A 79 13.70 8.14 -4.92
CA VAL A 79 13.20 6.78 -4.75
C VAL A 79 13.33 5.99 -6.04
N LYS A 80 13.41 4.68 -5.91
CA LYS A 80 13.37 3.74 -7.01
C LYS A 80 12.06 2.97 -6.96
N VAL A 81 11.44 2.75 -8.11
CA VAL A 81 10.19 2.02 -8.18
C VAL A 81 10.48 0.53 -8.30
N ASN A 82 9.95 -0.26 -7.38
CA ASN A 82 10.02 -1.71 -7.42
C ASN A 82 9.00 -2.27 -8.42
N ASP A 83 9.20 -3.51 -8.84
CA ASP A 83 8.24 -4.17 -9.73
C ASP A 83 6.85 -4.19 -9.11
N VAL A 84 5.86 -3.77 -9.90
CA VAL A 84 4.45 -3.82 -9.54
C VAL A 84 3.85 -5.02 -10.24
N THR A 85 3.29 -5.97 -9.50
CA THR A 85 2.69 -7.15 -10.10
C THR A 85 1.43 -6.79 -10.89
N TYR A 86 1.06 -7.64 -11.84
CA TYR A 86 -0.13 -7.40 -12.67
C TYR A 86 -1.39 -7.20 -11.82
N GLY A 87 -1.58 -8.03 -10.78
CA GLY A 87 -2.72 -7.88 -9.88
C GLY A 87 -2.68 -6.61 -9.03
N GLU A 88 -1.48 -6.12 -8.70
CA GLU A 88 -1.32 -4.86 -7.98
C GLU A 88 -1.60 -3.64 -8.87
N MET A 89 -1.34 -3.75 -10.17
CA MET A 89 -1.63 -2.69 -11.14
C MET A 89 -3.12 -2.37 -11.23
N ASP A 90 -4.00 -3.32 -10.96
CA ASP A 90 -5.45 -3.12 -11.03
C ASP A 90 -5.96 -2.08 -10.01
N THR A 91 -5.19 -1.78 -8.97
CA THR A 91 -5.55 -0.74 -7.99
C THR A 91 -5.24 0.66 -8.46
N TYR A 92 -4.42 0.79 -9.49
CA TYR A 92 -4.09 2.09 -10.09
C TYR A 92 -5.08 2.42 -11.21
N ASN A 93 -5.22 3.71 -11.48
CA ASN A 93 -6.01 4.15 -12.60
C ASN A 93 -5.41 3.60 -13.91
N PHE A 94 -6.25 3.06 -14.78
CA PHE A 94 -5.84 2.48 -16.06
C PHE A 94 -4.97 3.43 -16.89
N ASP A 95 -5.24 4.73 -16.86
CA ASP A 95 -4.49 5.73 -17.62
C ASP A 95 -3.02 5.83 -17.19
N TRP A 96 -2.68 5.38 -15.97
CA TRP A 96 -1.33 5.47 -15.43
C TRP A 96 -0.51 4.21 -15.65
N SER A 97 -1.12 3.06 -16.00
CA SER A 97 -0.40 1.78 -16.08
C SER A 97 0.75 1.81 -17.09
N PHE A 98 0.56 2.43 -18.24
CA PHE A 98 1.61 2.57 -19.26
C PHE A 98 2.79 3.41 -18.74
N VAL A 99 2.49 4.53 -18.08
CA VAL A 99 3.52 5.42 -17.52
C VAL A 99 4.28 4.71 -16.41
N MET A 100 3.57 4.01 -15.54
CA MET A 100 4.19 3.24 -14.45
C MET A 100 5.13 2.17 -14.98
N ASP A 101 4.72 1.41 -16.01
CA ASP A 101 5.58 0.43 -16.65
C ASP A 101 6.84 1.07 -17.22
N THR A 102 6.72 2.22 -17.85
CA THR A 102 7.85 2.96 -18.42
C THR A 102 8.85 3.36 -17.32
N ILE A 103 8.37 3.83 -16.19
CA ILE A 103 9.23 4.21 -15.06
C ILE A 103 9.93 2.98 -14.49
N ILE A 104 9.23 1.88 -14.29
CA ILE A 104 9.78 0.63 -13.76
C ILE A 104 10.85 0.09 -14.70
N GLU A 105 10.57 0.00 -15.99
CA GLU A 105 11.51 -0.51 -17.00
C GLU A 105 12.75 0.37 -17.13
N SER A 106 12.64 1.68 -16.90
CA SER A 106 13.78 2.59 -16.98
C SER A 106 14.82 2.32 -15.90
N GLY A 107 14.40 1.80 -14.74
CA GLY A 107 15.27 1.60 -13.58
C GLY A 107 15.82 2.90 -12.99
N LYS A 108 15.30 4.04 -13.39
CA LYS A 108 15.78 5.35 -12.93
C LYS A 108 15.18 5.75 -11.60
N GLU A 109 15.92 6.54 -10.85
CA GLU A 109 15.46 7.18 -9.64
C GLU A 109 14.52 8.33 -9.98
N VAL A 110 13.50 8.54 -9.14
CA VAL A 110 12.54 9.61 -9.29
C VAL A 110 12.39 10.37 -7.97
N GLU A 111 12.04 11.64 -8.07
CA GLU A 111 11.89 12.51 -6.90
C GLU A 111 10.46 12.48 -6.37
N VAL A 112 10.32 12.36 -5.05
CA VAL A 112 9.03 12.48 -4.37
C VAL A 112 8.62 13.95 -4.31
N ILE A 113 7.45 14.28 -4.83
CA ILE A 113 6.90 15.63 -4.82
C ILE A 113 6.05 15.87 -3.57
N ARG A 114 5.22 14.89 -3.22
CA ARG A 114 4.38 14.94 -2.02
C ARG A 114 3.98 13.55 -1.58
N VAL A 115 3.56 13.45 -0.32
CA VAL A 115 3.06 12.19 0.26
C VAL A 115 1.68 12.45 0.82
N GLU A 116 0.74 11.56 0.54
CA GLU A 116 -0.64 11.63 0.98
C GLU A 116 -1.03 10.33 1.69
N SER A 117 -1.81 10.45 2.75
CA SER A 117 -2.45 9.30 3.38
C SER A 117 -3.93 9.31 3.02
N ARG A 118 -4.43 8.21 2.48
CA ARG A 118 -5.84 8.08 2.09
C ARG A 118 -6.49 6.97 2.92
N PRO A 119 -7.65 7.24 3.53
CA PRO A 119 -8.37 6.20 4.28
C PRO A 119 -8.64 4.98 3.39
N GLY A 120 -8.26 3.81 3.88
CA GLY A 120 -8.47 2.54 3.18
C GLY A 120 -7.43 2.21 2.11
N ASP A 121 -6.71 3.17 1.57
CA ASP A 121 -5.72 2.96 0.49
C ASP A 121 -4.27 3.00 0.99
N GLY A 122 -4.05 3.40 2.24
CA GLY A 122 -2.71 3.55 2.79
C GLY A 122 -2.05 4.86 2.36
N GLN A 123 -0.74 4.84 2.26
CA GLN A 123 0.06 6.01 1.93
C GLN A 123 0.47 6.01 0.47
N ILE A 124 0.32 7.16 -0.20
CA ILE A 124 0.64 7.35 -1.61
C ILE A 124 1.69 8.45 -1.72
N ALA A 125 2.74 8.20 -2.50
CA ALA A 125 3.73 9.20 -2.87
C ALA A 125 3.57 9.58 -4.33
N VAL A 126 3.51 10.88 -4.60
CA VAL A 126 3.49 11.40 -5.97
C VAL A 126 4.93 11.70 -6.36
N VAL A 127 5.38 11.11 -7.46
CA VAL A 127 6.74 11.27 -7.97
C VAL A 127 6.75 12.06 -9.27
N ASN A 128 7.87 12.71 -9.56
CA ASN A 128 8.07 13.45 -10.80
C ASN A 128 8.75 12.56 -11.84
N TRP A 129 8.07 12.33 -12.96
CA TRP A 129 8.61 11.63 -14.12
C TRP A 129 8.61 12.59 -15.30
N GLN A 130 9.77 13.20 -15.59
CA GLN A 130 9.92 14.10 -16.74
C GLN A 130 8.85 15.22 -16.78
N GLY A 131 8.54 15.78 -15.62
CA GLY A 131 7.51 16.81 -15.47
C GLY A 131 6.10 16.30 -15.26
N LEU A 132 5.89 14.99 -15.34
CA LEU A 132 4.61 14.35 -15.08
C LEU A 132 4.56 13.86 -13.63
N TRP A 133 3.49 14.13 -12.92
CA TRP A 133 3.29 13.72 -11.53
C TRP A 133 2.52 12.41 -11.48
N VAL A 134 3.20 11.35 -11.02
CA VAL A 134 2.67 9.99 -11.04
C VAL A 134 2.52 9.47 -9.61
N PRO A 135 1.31 8.98 -9.21
CA PRO A 135 1.11 8.44 -7.87
C PRO A 135 1.58 6.99 -7.79
N PHE A 136 2.27 6.66 -6.70
CA PHE A 136 2.63 5.28 -6.36
C PHE A 136 2.25 4.99 -4.91
N MET A 137 1.79 3.77 -4.64
CA MET A 137 1.71 3.26 -3.28
C MET A 137 3.12 3.20 -2.70
N THR A 138 3.31 3.67 -1.47
CA THR A 138 4.66 3.78 -0.89
C THR A 138 5.36 2.43 -0.76
N TYR A 139 4.63 1.32 -0.64
CA TYR A 139 5.23 0.00 -0.57
C TYR A 139 5.85 -0.46 -1.92
N HIS A 140 5.58 0.25 -3.02
CA HIS A 140 6.25 0.02 -4.30
C HIS A 140 7.52 0.84 -4.49
N LEU A 141 7.87 1.66 -3.50
CA LEU A 141 9.01 2.56 -3.59
C LEU A 141 10.09 2.17 -2.59
N GLU A 142 11.33 2.33 -3.00
CA GLU A 142 12.51 2.13 -2.18
C GLU A 142 13.32 3.42 -2.12
N LEU A 143 13.62 3.88 -0.90
CA LEU A 143 14.43 5.08 -0.71
C LEU A 143 15.86 4.83 -1.19
N VAL A 144 16.35 5.73 -2.05
CA VAL A 144 17.74 5.71 -2.47
C VAL A 144 18.58 6.43 -1.43
N ILE A 145 19.48 5.70 -0.81
CA ILE A 145 20.40 6.25 0.18
C ILE A 145 21.75 6.42 -0.50
N ASP A 146 22.28 7.66 -0.45
CA ASP A 146 23.59 7.97 -0.97
C ASP A 146 24.63 7.74 0.13
N TYR A 147 25.35 6.62 0.03
CA TYR A 147 26.38 6.26 1.00
C TYR A 147 27.67 7.07 0.84
N ASP A 148 27.83 7.80 -0.26
CA ASP A 148 29.04 8.57 -0.54
C ASP A 148 29.11 9.88 0.26
N ILE A 149 28.03 10.26 0.93
CA ILE A 149 27.95 11.48 1.74
C ILE A 149 28.36 11.26 3.21
N ILE A 150 28.60 10.03 3.61
CA ILE A 150 28.95 9.69 5.00
C ILE A 150 30.45 9.86 5.24
#